data_8045442001b720d6f229a99f62edc399
#
_entry.id   8045442001b720d6f229a99f62edc399
#
_cell.length_a   1.000
_cell.length_b   1.000
_cell.length_c   1.000
_cell.angle_alpha   90.00
_cell.angle_beta   90.00
_cell.angle_gamma   90.00
#
_symmetry.space_group_name_H-M   'P 1'
#
loop_
_entity.id
_entity.type
_entity.pdbx_description
1 polymer ?
#
loop_
_entity_poly.entity_id
_entity_poly.type
_entity_poly.pdbx_seq_one_letter_code
_entity_poly.pdbx_strand_id
1 'polypeptide(L)'
;MPGGVVPPLELVLQWQTDAFPHGIRAPPTLTVIAVVFTALALATTLARLYDRVMVRHNAGVDDVLISIALVPQIGLCITTCLAEQLYGFDRHAWDITPEMAPLSRKITLSTSMLYLCSTSLTKISILGFYRRIGKIRPWFKWTIWANMAYIGAYTITFIIALPLECTPVNAYWNKVNPIWAFSHVNQYTCINEGAGNIAAGAISASQDLIACILPMAIFWDLRISKRAKVALGVVFSLGLFTCACGILRTFYLYRIFFQTYDTTWTSRWAFALTLVESSMGLICASIPALKSSLHRSFTAFISSTTAGSKSKRWKNPFFRSYRSSQAYVNWSSSDASRRTEGGPTTPHNTYNSRSSRFSQSHRKSAPPKSLSELELSPTAKHQSLEV
;
A
#
# COMPACT_ATOMS: atom_id res chain seq x y z
N MET A 1 -15.27 3.11 -30.22
CA MET A 1 -14.39 2.30 -29.36
C MET A 1 -15.06 0.96 -29.11
N PRO A 2 -14.41 -0.19 -29.23
CA PRO A 2 -15.03 -1.45 -28.88
C PRO A 2 -15.45 -1.44 -27.41
N GLY A 3 -16.75 -1.65 -27.18
CA GLY A 3 -17.34 -1.60 -25.83
C GLY A 3 -17.68 -0.22 -25.27
N GLY A 4 -17.58 0.83 -26.08
CA GLY A 4 -17.99 2.18 -25.71
C GLY A 4 -19.03 2.76 -26.67
N VAL A 5 -19.58 3.91 -26.30
CA VAL A 5 -20.52 4.68 -27.15
C VAL A 5 -19.76 5.20 -28.36
N VAL A 6 -20.20 4.85 -29.55
CA VAL A 6 -19.61 5.31 -30.81
C VAL A 6 -20.49 6.43 -31.36
N PRO A 7 -19.94 7.65 -31.59
CA PRO A 7 -20.72 8.72 -32.21
C PRO A 7 -21.13 8.34 -33.64
N PRO A 8 -22.36 8.67 -34.06
CA PRO A 8 -22.78 8.47 -35.44
C PRO A 8 -21.87 9.25 -36.39
N LEU A 9 -21.67 8.70 -37.60
CA LEU A 9 -20.76 9.30 -38.59
C LEU A 9 -21.12 10.75 -38.92
N GLU A 10 -22.40 11.05 -39.01
CA GLU A 10 -22.91 12.40 -39.26
C GLU A 10 -22.43 13.41 -38.22
N LEU A 11 -22.43 13.02 -36.94
CA LEU A 11 -21.93 13.84 -35.85
C LEU A 11 -20.41 14.05 -35.91
N VAL A 12 -19.66 13.00 -36.29
CA VAL A 12 -18.20 13.10 -36.46
C VAL A 12 -17.83 14.02 -37.61
N LEU A 13 -18.61 13.99 -38.71
CA LEU A 13 -18.42 14.89 -39.85
C LEU A 13 -18.75 16.33 -39.49
N GLN A 14 -19.80 16.58 -38.69
CA GLN A 14 -20.09 17.90 -38.15
C GLN A 14 -18.95 18.44 -37.31
N TRP A 15 -18.37 17.62 -36.44
CA TRP A 15 -17.22 18.03 -35.63
C TRP A 15 -16.00 18.42 -36.47
N GLN A 16 -15.78 17.77 -37.62
CA GLN A 16 -14.68 18.13 -38.54
C GLN A 16 -14.91 19.42 -39.32
N THR A 17 -16.16 19.75 -39.61
CA THR A 17 -16.53 21.02 -40.31
C THR A 17 -16.56 22.21 -39.36
N ASP A 18 -16.94 21.97 -38.10
CA ASP A 18 -17.02 23.01 -37.05
C ASP A 18 -15.74 23.06 -36.18
N ALA A 19 -14.65 22.43 -36.65
CA ALA A 19 -13.36 22.40 -35.93
C ALA A 19 -12.94 23.83 -35.55
N PHE A 20 -13.24 24.18 -34.32
CA PHE A 20 -12.95 25.51 -33.75
C PHE A 20 -11.44 25.66 -33.58
N PRO A 21 -10.79 26.61 -34.29
CA PRO A 21 -9.39 26.92 -34.01
C PRO A 21 -9.18 27.51 -32.62
N HIS A 22 -10.26 27.75 -31.86
CA HIS A 22 -10.25 28.42 -30.56
C HIS A 22 -11.13 27.70 -29.53
N GLY A 23 -11.13 26.37 -29.50
CA GLY A 23 -11.86 25.58 -28.50
C GLY A 23 -11.55 26.03 -27.05
N ILE A 24 -12.56 25.96 -26.19
CA ILE A 24 -12.43 26.29 -24.76
C ILE A 24 -11.39 25.33 -24.14
N ARG A 25 -10.25 25.89 -23.74
CA ARG A 25 -9.24 25.13 -22.97
C ARG A 25 -9.59 25.17 -21.50
N ALA A 26 -9.48 24.02 -20.88
CA ALA A 26 -9.62 23.94 -19.45
C ALA A 26 -8.41 24.57 -18.72
N PRO A 27 -8.61 25.13 -17.55
CA PRO A 27 -7.51 25.60 -16.72
C PRO A 27 -6.60 24.41 -16.33
N PRO A 28 -5.29 24.63 -16.05
CA PRO A 28 -4.33 23.57 -15.76
C PRO A 28 -4.52 22.96 -14.36
N THR A 29 -5.76 22.66 -14.00
CA THR A 29 -6.13 22.12 -12.68
C THR A 29 -5.61 20.70 -12.48
N LEU A 30 -5.56 19.89 -13.52
CA LEU A 30 -5.05 18.52 -13.45
C LEU A 30 -3.55 18.53 -13.17
N THR A 31 -2.79 19.40 -13.83
CA THR A 31 -1.35 19.60 -13.58
C THR A 31 -1.09 20.06 -12.15
N VAL A 32 -1.88 21.02 -11.63
CA VAL A 32 -1.73 21.50 -10.24
C VAL A 32 -1.99 20.36 -9.25
N ILE A 33 -3.07 19.62 -9.41
CA ILE A 33 -3.39 18.45 -8.59
C ILE A 33 -2.24 17.44 -8.66
N ALA A 34 -1.75 17.13 -9.87
CA ALA A 34 -0.69 16.16 -10.10
C ALA A 34 0.60 16.53 -9.34
N VAL A 35 1.05 17.76 -9.48
CA VAL A 35 2.28 18.23 -8.85
C VAL A 35 2.14 18.28 -7.32
N VAL A 36 1.04 18.84 -6.79
CA VAL A 36 0.84 18.99 -5.36
C VAL A 36 0.76 17.63 -4.66
N PHE A 37 -0.07 16.72 -5.14
CA PHE A 37 -0.24 15.41 -4.49
C PHE A 37 1.00 14.53 -4.63
N THR A 38 1.70 14.57 -5.77
CA THR A 38 2.95 13.84 -5.95
C THR A 38 4.07 14.41 -5.07
N ALA A 39 4.17 15.73 -4.94
CA ALA A 39 5.14 16.37 -4.05
C ALA A 39 4.91 15.98 -2.57
N LEU A 40 3.64 15.95 -2.13
CA LEU A 40 3.29 15.48 -0.78
C LEU A 40 3.63 14.01 -0.58
N ALA A 41 3.32 13.14 -1.56
CA ALA A 41 3.66 11.72 -1.51
C ALA A 41 5.18 11.51 -1.48
N LEU A 42 5.93 12.26 -2.27
CA LEU A 42 7.39 12.23 -2.29
C LEU A 42 7.96 12.67 -0.94
N ALA A 43 7.52 13.82 -0.42
CA ALA A 43 7.99 14.35 0.86
C ALA A 43 7.74 13.38 2.03
N THR A 44 6.54 12.79 2.11
CA THR A 44 6.19 11.83 3.18
C THR A 44 6.96 10.51 3.04
N THR A 45 7.20 10.05 1.83
CA THR A 45 7.97 8.82 1.59
C THR A 45 9.46 9.04 1.86
N LEU A 46 10.04 10.16 1.44
CA LEU A 46 11.42 10.52 1.78
C LEU A 46 11.63 10.68 3.29
N ALA A 47 10.68 11.32 3.97
CA ALA A 47 10.71 11.43 5.43
C ALA A 47 10.65 10.04 6.11
N ARG A 48 9.84 9.11 5.59
CA ARG A 48 9.81 7.72 6.03
C ARG A 48 11.15 7.03 5.85
N LEU A 49 11.75 7.15 4.66
CA LEU A 49 13.04 6.53 4.36
C LEU A 49 14.14 7.09 5.26
N TYR A 50 14.19 8.40 5.43
CA TYR A 50 15.13 9.05 6.34
C TYR A 50 15.00 8.51 7.78
N ASP A 51 13.78 8.44 8.32
CA ASP A 51 13.53 7.90 9.67
C ASP A 51 13.96 6.44 9.78
N ARG A 52 13.65 5.61 8.79
CA ARG A 52 13.93 4.17 8.80
C ARG A 52 15.41 3.85 8.62
N VAL A 53 16.10 4.56 7.72
CA VAL A 53 17.49 4.29 7.39
C VAL A 53 18.43 5.00 8.34
N MET A 54 18.24 6.32 8.55
CA MET A 54 19.21 7.14 9.29
C MET A 54 18.94 7.19 10.80
N VAL A 55 17.67 7.19 11.23
CA VAL A 55 17.32 7.36 12.65
C VAL A 55 17.19 6.03 13.38
N ARG A 56 16.55 5.05 12.76
CA ARG A 56 16.25 3.76 13.40
C ARG A 56 17.14 2.61 12.96
N HIS A 57 17.86 2.75 11.87
CA HIS A 57 18.70 1.70 11.27
C HIS A 57 17.96 0.36 11.13
N ASN A 58 16.66 0.41 10.78
CA ASN A 58 15.77 -0.74 10.72
C ASN A 58 14.93 -0.72 9.44
N ALA A 59 15.61 -0.58 8.32
CA ALA A 59 15.02 -0.69 7.00
C ALA A 59 14.54 -2.12 6.72
N GLY A 60 13.46 -2.29 5.99
CA GLY A 60 12.89 -3.57 5.61
C GLY A 60 12.51 -3.64 4.14
N VAL A 61 12.06 -4.80 3.71
CA VAL A 61 11.59 -5.01 2.33
C VAL A 61 10.43 -4.06 1.99
N ASP A 62 9.59 -3.72 2.98
CA ASP A 62 8.52 -2.74 2.86
C ASP A 62 9.03 -1.33 2.47
N ASP A 63 10.21 -0.95 2.96
CA ASP A 63 10.82 0.34 2.65
C ASP A 63 11.47 0.34 1.25
N VAL A 64 11.99 -0.79 0.80
CA VAL A 64 12.49 -0.97 -0.58
C VAL A 64 11.34 -0.91 -1.58
N LEU A 65 10.24 -1.62 -1.31
CA LEU A 65 9.07 -1.64 -2.19
C LEU A 65 8.44 -0.25 -2.37
N ILE A 66 8.34 0.53 -1.29
CA ILE A 66 7.78 1.89 -1.38
C ILE A 66 8.72 2.84 -2.13
N SER A 67 10.04 2.64 -2.02
CA SER A 67 11.03 3.40 -2.79
C SER A 67 10.91 3.10 -4.28
N ILE A 68 10.72 1.83 -4.65
CA ILE A 68 10.49 1.43 -6.04
C ILE A 68 9.16 1.98 -6.55
N ALA A 69 8.12 2.03 -5.71
CA ALA A 69 6.80 2.58 -6.06
C ALA A 69 6.84 4.08 -6.39
N LEU A 70 7.82 4.83 -5.88
CA LEU A 70 8.00 6.25 -6.22
C LEU A 70 8.35 6.46 -7.70
N VAL A 71 9.07 5.54 -8.33
CA VAL A 71 9.48 5.68 -9.73
C VAL A 71 8.25 5.73 -10.65
N PRO A 72 7.34 4.74 -10.65
CA PRO A 72 6.12 4.83 -11.43
C PRO A 72 5.19 5.96 -10.97
N GLN A 73 5.23 6.40 -9.70
CA GLN A 73 4.45 7.54 -9.24
C GLN A 73 4.92 8.86 -9.88
N ILE A 74 6.22 9.08 -9.96
CA ILE A 74 6.78 10.25 -10.66
C ILE A 74 6.44 10.17 -12.15
N GLY A 75 6.59 9.00 -12.76
CA GLY A 75 6.17 8.76 -14.14
C GLY A 75 4.68 9.08 -14.37
N LEU A 76 3.81 8.66 -13.43
CA LEU A 76 2.38 8.96 -13.46
C LEU A 76 2.10 10.47 -13.41
N CYS A 77 2.82 11.22 -12.58
CA CYS A 77 2.73 12.67 -12.53
C CYS A 77 3.12 13.29 -13.88
N ILE A 78 4.27 12.87 -14.43
CA ILE A 78 4.77 13.38 -15.71
C ILE A 78 3.78 13.11 -16.84
N THR A 79 3.32 11.86 -16.97
CA THR A 79 2.37 11.47 -18.03
C THR A 79 1.03 12.20 -17.89
N THR A 80 0.57 12.46 -16.67
CA THR A 80 -0.66 13.22 -16.41
C THR A 80 -0.51 14.69 -16.79
N CYS A 81 0.62 15.32 -16.49
CA CYS A 81 0.92 16.69 -16.91
C CYS A 81 1.04 16.80 -18.45
N LEU A 82 1.72 15.85 -19.08
CA LEU A 82 1.83 15.80 -20.54
C LEU A 82 0.45 15.56 -21.20
N ALA A 83 -0.39 14.73 -20.63
CA ALA A 83 -1.74 14.47 -21.10
C ALA A 83 -2.55 15.77 -21.18
N GLU A 84 -2.54 16.58 -20.12
CA GLU A 84 -3.28 17.85 -20.10
C GLU A 84 -2.66 18.89 -21.04
N GLN A 85 -1.33 19.04 -21.06
CA GLN A 85 -0.70 20.16 -21.75
C GLN A 85 -0.45 19.91 -23.26
N LEU A 86 -0.13 18.67 -23.65
CA LEU A 86 0.32 18.35 -25.00
C LEU A 86 -0.61 17.38 -25.75
N TYR A 87 -1.36 16.55 -25.06
CA TYR A 87 -2.11 15.44 -25.69
C TYR A 87 -3.63 15.61 -25.70
N GLY A 88 -4.11 16.84 -25.50
CA GLY A 88 -5.49 17.21 -25.75
C GLY A 88 -6.49 16.87 -24.65
N PHE A 89 -6.04 16.53 -23.43
CA PHE A 89 -6.93 16.37 -22.28
C PHE A 89 -7.32 17.71 -21.64
N ASP A 90 -6.88 18.84 -22.20
CA ASP A 90 -7.31 20.20 -21.86
C ASP A 90 -8.54 20.66 -22.65
N ARG A 91 -9.00 19.87 -23.63
CA ARG A 91 -10.05 20.22 -24.58
C ARG A 91 -11.08 19.12 -24.78
N HIS A 92 -12.16 19.45 -25.48
CA HIS A 92 -13.23 18.51 -25.82
C HIS A 92 -12.77 17.52 -26.92
N ALA A 93 -13.46 16.38 -27.01
CA ALA A 93 -13.11 15.32 -27.95
C ALA A 93 -13.19 15.76 -29.41
N TRP A 94 -14.07 16.68 -29.75
CA TRP A 94 -14.23 17.25 -31.10
C TRP A 94 -13.16 18.28 -31.48
N ASP A 95 -12.41 18.80 -30.51
CA ASP A 95 -11.31 19.74 -30.74
C ASP A 95 -9.95 19.02 -30.93
N ILE A 96 -9.95 17.67 -30.93
CA ILE A 96 -8.76 16.86 -31.09
C ILE A 96 -8.52 16.60 -32.58
N THR A 97 -7.31 16.94 -33.04
CA THR A 97 -6.91 16.64 -34.40
C THR A 97 -6.69 15.14 -34.61
N PRO A 98 -6.95 14.59 -35.82
CA PRO A 98 -6.70 13.18 -36.14
C PRO A 98 -5.27 12.72 -35.85
N GLU A 99 -4.28 13.60 -35.87
CA GLU A 99 -2.88 13.32 -35.57
C GLU A 99 -2.62 13.20 -34.07
N MET A 100 -3.33 13.97 -33.23
CA MET A 100 -3.21 13.94 -31.78
C MET A 100 -3.93 12.72 -31.17
N ALA A 101 -4.99 12.24 -31.76
CA ALA A 101 -5.81 11.17 -31.20
C ALA A 101 -5.01 9.87 -30.90
N PRO A 102 -4.12 9.35 -31.78
CA PRO A 102 -3.28 8.21 -31.45
C PRO A 102 -2.29 8.47 -30.30
N LEU A 103 -1.77 9.71 -30.20
CA LEU A 103 -0.84 10.09 -29.13
C LEU A 103 -1.55 10.17 -27.77
N SER A 104 -2.79 10.70 -27.75
CA SER A 104 -3.64 10.71 -26.55
C SER A 104 -3.91 9.28 -26.03
N ARG A 105 -4.07 8.31 -26.93
CA ARG A 105 -4.24 6.90 -26.54
C ARG A 105 -2.97 6.28 -25.99
N LYS A 106 -1.82 6.56 -26.58
CA LYS A 106 -0.52 6.08 -26.08
C LYS A 106 -0.23 6.61 -24.67
N ILE A 107 -0.50 7.89 -24.41
CA ILE A 107 -0.31 8.48 -23.09
C ILE A 107 -1.28 7.88 -22.07
N THR A 108 -2.52 7.60 -22.45
CA THR A 108 -3.51 6.94 -21.60
C THR A 108 -3.05 5.54 -21.19
N LEU A 109 -2.53 4.74 -22.14
CA LEU A 109 -1.97 3.43 -21.86
C LEU A 109 -0.78 3.52 -20.90
N SER A 110 0.15 4.45 -21.15
CA SER A 110 1.32 4.66 -20.30
C SER A 110 0.91 5.04 -18.88
N THR A 111 -0.07 5.95 -18.74
CA THR A 111 -0.61 6.39 -17.46
C THR A 111 -1.25 5.21 -16.70
N SER A 112 -2.01 4.37 -17.40
CA SER A 112 -2.66 3.18 -16.81
C SER A 112 -1.64 2.17 -16.30
N MET A 113 -0.56 1.92 -17.06
CA MET A 113 0.53 1.03 -16.65
C MET A 113 1.29 1.55 -15.43
N LEU A 114 1.63 2.84 -15.41
CA LEU A 114 2.33 3.46 -14.30
C LEU A 114 1.47 3.49 -13.03
N TYR A 115 0.18 3.78 -13.16
CA TYR A 115 -0.77 3.68 -12.07
C TYR A 115 -0.83 2.26 -11.50
N LEU A 116 -0.98 1.25 -12.34
CA LEU A 116 -1.05 -0.15 -11.92
C LEU A 116 0.21 -0.57 -11.14
N CYS A 117 1.39 -0.21 -11.62
CA CYS A 117 2.66 -0.49 -10.95
C CYS A 117 2.77 0.26 -9.61
N SER A 118 2.49 1.57 -9.58
CA SER A 118 2.61 2.38 -8.38
C SER A 118 1.68 1.90 -7.27
N THR A 119 0.40 1.69 -7.57
CA THR A 119 -0.60 1.27 -6.57
C THR A 119 -0.37 -0.14 -6.08
N SER A 120 0.01 -1.08 -6.94
CA SER A 120 0.29 -2.46 -6.55
C SER A 120 1.50 -2.56 -5.63
N LEU A 121 2.61 -1.90 -5.97
CA LEU A 121 3.81 -1.86 -5.13
C LEU A 121 3.52 -1.21 -3.78
N THR A 122 2.75 -0.13 -3.77
CA THR A 122 2.33 0.55 -2.54
C THR A 122 1.48 -0.35 -1.65
N LYS A 123 0.48 -1.03 -2.20
CA LYS A 123 -0.39 -1.97 -1.48
C LYS A 123 0.41 -3.15 -0.91
N ILE A 124 1.34 -3.73 -1.68
CA ILE A 124 2.22 -4.80 -1.22
C ILE A 124 3.15 -4.30 -0.11
N SER A 125 3.68 -3.07 -0.19
CA SER A 125 4.48 -2.45 0.87
C SER A 125 3.68 -2.29 2.17
N ILE A 126 2.41 -1.84 2.09
CA ILE A 126 1.51 -1.73 3.25
C ILE A 126 1.30 -3.10 3.91
N LEU A 127 1.03 -4.13 3.13
CA LEU A 127 0.84 -5.50 3.62
C LEU A 127 2.13 -6.07 4.23
N GLY A 128 3.29 -5.78 3.62
CA GLY A 128 4.61 -6.13 4.14
C GLY A 128 4.89 -5.49 5.51
N PHE A 129 4.50 -4.23 5.65
CA PHE A 129 4.58 -3.53 6.92
C PHE A 129 3.65 -4.16 7.98
N TYR A 130 2.42 -4.53 7.65
CA TYR A 130 1.51 -5.22 8.59
C TYR A 130 2.05 -6.57 9.03
N ARG A 131 2.70 -7.32 8.14
CA ARG A 131 3.38 -8.58 8.49
C ARG A 131 4.49 -8.39 9.53
N ARG A 132 5.16 -7.23 9.53
CA ARG A 132 6.26 -6.91 10.43
C ARG A 132 5.80 -6.46 11.82
N ILE A 133 4.58 -5.95 11.96
CA ILE A 133 4.04 -5.44 13.23
C ILE A 133 3.52 -6.59 14.10
N GLY A 134 4.39 -7.15 14.97
CA GLY A 134 3.99 -7.91 16.15
C GLY A 134 3.69 -9.39 16.00
N LYS A 135 3.25 -10.00 17.10
CA LYS A 135 2.82 -11.40 17.19
C LYS A 135 1.47 -11.59 16.51
N ILE A 136 1.48 -11.89 15.24
CA ILE A 136 0.27 -12.02 14.43
C ILE A 136 -0.27 -13.46 14.54
N ARG A 137 -1.57 -13.60 14.75
CA ARG A 137 -2.27 -14.90 14.73
C ARG A 137 -2.03 -15.60 13.38
N PRO A 138 -1.91 -16.94 13.32
CA PRO A 138 -1.57 -17.64 12.07
C PRO A 138 -2.56 -17.37 10.94
N TRP A 139 -3.88 -17.30 11.22
CA TRP A 139 -4.90 -16.99 10.22
C TRP A 139 -4.63 -15.63 9.53
N PHE A 140 -4.17 -14.64 10.28
CA PHE A 140 -3.89 -13.30 9.75
C PHE A 140 -2.67 -13.29 8.80
N LYS A 141 -1.65 -14.10 9.08
CA LYS A 141 -0.52 -14.28 8.14
C LYS A 141 -1.00 -14.82 6.80
N TRP A 142 -1.88 -15.81 6.82
CA TRP A 142 -2.48 -16.36 5.61
C TRP A 142 -3.32 -15.33 4.85
N THR A 143 -4.09 -14.51 5.55
CA THR A 143 -4.86 -13.42 4.93
C THR A 143 -3.96 -12.39 4.24
N ILE A 144 -2.84 -12.01 4.86
CA ILE A 144 -1.85 -11.11 4.22
C ILE A 144 -1.29 -11.76 2.95
N TRP A 145 -0.86 -13.01 3.01
CA TRP A 145 -0.29 -13.71 1.85
C TRP A 145 -1.32 -13.87 0.74
N ALA A 146 -2.55 -14.24 1.06
CA ALA A 146 -3.62 -14.35 0.09
C ALA A 146 -3.91 -13.00 -0.59
N ASN A 147 -3.91 -11.90 0.18
CA ASN A 147 -4.10 -10.57 -0.38
C ASN A 147 -2.90 -10.10 -1.22
N MET A 148 -1.66 -10.41 -0.82
CA MET A 148 -0.49 -10.14 -1.64
C MET A 148 -0.53 -10.92 -2.96
N ALA A 149 -0.94 -12.19 -2.92
CA ALA A 149 -1.14 -13.01 -4.12
C ALA A 149 -2.25 -12.46 -5.02
N TYR A 150 -3.37 -12.00 -4.43
CA TYR A 150 -4.48 -11.36 -5.15
C TYR A 150 -4.03 -10.08 -5.88
N ILE A 151 -3.26 -9.21 -5.21
CA ILE A 151 -2.69 -8.01 -5.83
C ILE A 151 -1.70 -8.38 -6.92
N GLY A 152 -0.82 -9.37 -6.68
CA GLY A 152 0.14 -9.85 -7.67
C GLY A 152 -0.52 -10.42 -8.92
N ALA A 153 -1.53 -11.27 -8.75
CA ALA A 153 -2.31 -11.84 -9.86
C ALA A 153 -3.01 -10.75 -10.68
N TYR A 154 -3.66 -9.80 -10.00
CA TYR A 154 -4.27 -8.64 -10.65
C TYR A 154 -3.24 -7.84 -11.47
N THR A 155 -2.10 -7.54 -10.87
CA THR A 155 -1.05 -6.74 -11.52
C THR A 155 -0.51 -7.45 -12.77
N ILE A 156 -0.19 -8.73 -12.68
CA ILE A 156 0.32 -9.53 -13.80
C ILE A 156 -0.72 -9.61 -14.92
N THR A 157 -1.97 -9.89 -14.57
CA THR A 157 -3.06 -9.99 -15.54
C THR A 157 -3.23 -8.69 -16.32
N PHE A 158 -3.31 -7.54 -15.62
CA PHE A 158 -3.57 -6.28 -16.31
C PHE A 158 -2.34 -5.65 -16.97
N ILE A 159 -1.11 -5.91 -16.50
CA ILE A 159 0.11 -5.53 -17.23
C ILE A 159 0.17 -6.22 -18.60
N ILE A 160 -0.31 -7.46 -18.69
CA ILE A 160 -0.33 -8.21 -19.95
C ILE A 160 -1.57 -7.83 -20.78
N ALA A 161 -2.74 -7.73 -20.16
CA ALA A 161 -4.01 -7.51 -20.85
C ALA A 161 -4.12 -6.12 -21.48
N LEU A 162 -3.68 -5.05 -20.79
CA LEU A 162 -3.81 -3.68 -21.28
C LEU A 162 -3.14 -3.44 -22.64
N PRO A 163 -1.87 -3.82 -22.87
CA PRO A 163 -1.26 -3.63 -24.19
C PRO A 163 -1.81 -4.60 -25.25
N LEU A 164 -2.38 -5.74 -24.84
CA LEU A 164 -2.92 -6.77 -25.74
C LEU A 164 -4.44 -6.66 -25.95
N GLU A 165 -5.05 -5.53 -25.59
CA GLU A 165 -6.49 -5.30 -25.81
C GLU A 165 -6.92 -5.40 -27.27
N CYS A 166 -6.00 -5.15 -28.21
CA CYS A 166 -6.25 -5.27 -29.65
C CYS A 166 -5.23 -6.14 -30.35
N THR A 167 -5.68 -6.89 -31.35
CA THR A 167 -4.83 -7.66 -32.23
C THR A 167 -5.05 -7.16 -33.69
N PRO A 168 -4.01 -6.59 -34.33
CA PRO A 168 -2.65 -6.32 -33.85
C PRO A 168 -2.60 -5.18 -32.83
N VAL A 169 -1.56 -5.14 -31.98
CA VAL A 169 -1.39 -4.19 -30.88
C VAL A 169 -1.45 -2.73 -31.33
N ASN A 170 -0.92 -2.42 -32.53
CA ASN A 170 -0.92 -1.07 -33.09
C ASN A 170 -2.34 -0.54 -33.36
N ALA A 171 -3.33 -1.41 -33.52
CA ALA A 171 -4.71 -1.01 -33.65
C ALA A 171 -5.27 -0.32 -32.40
N TYR A 172 -4.72 -0.59 -31.23
CA TYR A 172 -5.15 0.03 -29.97
C TYR A 172 -5.13 1.56 -30.03
N TRP A 173 -4.06 2.17 -30.54
CA TRP A 173 -3.94 3.63 -30.64
C TRP A 173 -4.36 4.19 -32.00
N ASN A 174 -4.31 3.39 -33.09
CA ASN A 174 -4.66 3.89 -34.42
C ASN A 174 -6.17 3.89 -34.70
N LYS A 175 -6.95 3.02 -34.04
CA LYS A 175 -8.41 2.91 -34.24
C LYS A 175 -9.20 4.18 -33.92
N VAL A 176 -8.61 5.12 -33.17
CA VAL A 176 -9.24 6.41 -32.85
C VAL A 176 -9.05 7.44 -33.96
N ASN A 177 -8.14 7.22 -34.92
CA ASN A 177 -8.03 8.02 -36.12
C ASN A 177 -9.07 7.50 -37.15
N PRO A 178 -10.07 8.30 -37.52
CA PRO A 178 -11.13 7.88 -38.43
C PRO A 178 -10.60 7.39 -39.79
N ILE A 179 -9.61 8.10 -40.34
CA ILE A 179 -9.01 7.76 -41.67
C ILE A 179 -8.39 6.36 -41.63
N TRP A 180 -7.64 6.07 -40.57
CA TRP A 180 -7.02 4.74 -40.40
C TRP A 180 -8.09 3.66 -40.13
N ALA A 181 -9.09 3.95 -39.30
CA ALA A 181 -10.15 3.01 -38.97
C ALA A 181 -10.97 2.60 -40.22
N PHE A 182 -11.27 3.53 -41.12
CA PHE A 182 -11.97 3.24 -42.38
C PHE A 182 -11.13 2.42 -43.35
N SER A 183 -9.81 2.64 -43.41
CA SER A 183 -8.93 1.88 -44.31
C SER A 183 -8.61 0.45 -43.84
N HIS A 184 -8.83 0.15 -42.55
CA HIS A 184 -8.51 -1.14 -41.94
C HIS A 184 -9.74 -1.85 -41.32
N VAL A 185 -10.93 -1.59 -41.85
CA VAL A 185 -12.17 -2.27 -41.46
C VAL A 185 -11.97 -3.79 -41.57
N ASN A 186 -12.29 -4.53 -40.49
CA ASN A 186 -12.14 -5.98 -40.38
C ASN A 186 -10.70 -6.53 -40.36
N GLN A 187 -9.68 -5.68 -40.24
CA GLN A 187 -8.28 -6.14 -40.15
C GLN A 187 -7.78 -6.20 -38.70
N TYR A 188 -8.59 -5.78 -37.74
CA TYR A 188 -8.24 -5.84 -36.31
C TYR A 188 -9.43 -6.28 -35.44
N THR A 189 -9.12 -6.96 -34.37
CA THR A 189 -10.08 -7.34 -33.34
C THR A 189 -9.65 -6.77 -31.99
N CYS A 190 -10.59 -6.23 -31.23
CA CYS A 190 -10.30 -5.71 -29.87
C CYS A 190 -11.31 -6.28 -28.90
N ILE A 191 -10.86 -6.54 -27.68
CA ILE A 191 -11.73 -6.87 -26.54
C ILE A 191 -12.55 -5.67 -26.10
N ASN A 192 -13.56 -5.89 -25.28
CA ASN A 192 -14.38 -4.82 -24.70
C ASN A 192 -13.57 -4.02 -23.68
N GLU A 193 -12.96 -2.93 -24.14
CA GLU A 193 -12.11 -2.03 -23.36
C GLU A 193 -12.85 -1.41 -22.16
N GLY A 194 -14.13 -1.03 -22.37
CA GLY A 194 -14.95 -0.47 -21.29
C GLY A 194 -15.15 -1.44 -20.14
N ALA A 195 -15.51 -2.69 -20.45
CA ALA A 195 -15.72 -3.72 -19.46
C ALA A 195 -14.41 -4.07 -18.74
N GLY A 196 -13.28 -4.15 -19.45
CA GLY A 196 -11.96 -4.41 -18.88
C GLY A 196 -11.54 -3.33 -17.88
N ASN A 197 -11.68 -2.05 -18.24
CA ASN A 197 -11.32 -0.93 -17.38
C ASN A 197 -12.21 -0.81 -16.14
N ILE A 198 -13.52 -1.08 -16.27
CA ILE A 198 -14.45 -1.08 -15.11
C ILE A 198 -14.13 -2.25 -14.18
N ALA A 199 -13.88 -3.45 -14.72
CA ALA A 199 -13.48 -4.59 -13.92
C ALA A 199 -12.17 -4.31 -13.16
N ALA A 200 -11.16 -3.75 -13.83
CA ALA A 200 -9.91 -3.33 -13.19
C ALA A 200 -10.15 -2.33 -12.05
N GLY A 201 -11.03 -1.35 -12.28
CA GLY A 201 -11.40 -0.36 -11.29
C GLY A 201 -12.09 -0.97 -10.07
N ALA A 202 -13.06 -1.86 -10.28
CA ALA A 202 -13.77 -2.56 -9.21
C ALA A 202 -12.85 -3.46 -8.38
N ILE A 203 -11.94 -4.19 -9.03
CA ILE A 203 -10.93 -5.02 -8.37
C ILE A 203 -9.98 -4.13 -7.54
N SER A 204 -9.48 -3.02 -8.09
CA SER A 204 -8.61 -2.09 -7.36
C SER A 204 -9.31 -1.52 -6.13
N ALA A 205 -10.57 -1.09 -6.24
CA ALA A 205 -11.36 -0.58 -5.11
C ALA A 205 -11.58 -1.65 -4.03
N SER A 206 -11.83 -2.92 -4.43
CA SER A 206 -11.94 -4.02 -3.47
C SER A 206 -10.65 -4.28 -2.71
N GLN A 207 -9.49 -4.20 -3.38
CA GLN A 207 -8.17 -4.31 -2.76
C GLN A 207 -7.92 -3.18 -1.74
N ASP A 208 -8.31 -1.95 -2.07
CA ASP A 208 -8.20 -0.80 -1.15
C ASP A 208 -9.06 -1.00 0.10
N LEU A 209 -10.29 -1.49 -0.07
CA LEU A 209 -11.18 -1.79 1.03
C LEU A 209 -10.60 -2.88 1.94
N ILE A 210 -10.07 -3.96 1.38
CA ILE A 210 -9.43 -5.04 2.14
C ILE A 210 -8.22 -4.49 2.90
N ALA A 211 -7.34 -3.72 2.24
CA ALA A 211 -6.17 -3.11 2.87
C ALA A 211 -6.53 -2.15 4.00
N CYS A 212 -7.68 -1.46 3.90
CA CYS A 212 -8.21 -0.56 4.91
C CYS A 212 -8.80 -1.32 6.13
N ILE A 213 -9.52 -2.43 5.90
CA ILE A 213 -10.16 -3.23 6.96
C ILE A 213 -9.13 -4.05 7.74
N LEU A 214 -8.07 -4.51 7.08
CA LEU A 214 -7.06 -5.40 7.68
C LEU A 214 -6.48 -4.89 9.01
N PRO A 215 -6.00 -3.63 9.12
CA PRO A 215 -5.49 -3.13 10.39
C PRO A 215 -6.56 -3.04 11.47
N MET A 216 -7.82 -2.74 11.13
CA MET A 216 -8.91 -2.70 12.10
C MET A 216 -9.13 -4.08 12.72
N ALA A 217 -9.12 -5.14 11.92
CA ALA A 217 -9.28 -6.52 12.39
C ALA A 217 -8.17 -6.97 13.36
N ILE A 218 -6.93 -6.45 13.19
CA ILE A 218 -5.82 -6.76 14.10
C ILE A 218 -6.02 -6.09 15.46
N PHE A 219 -6.43 -4.82 15.44
CA PHE A 219 -6.42 -3.98 16.62
C PHE A 219 -7.73 -4.01 17.41
N TRP A 220 -8.77 -4.70 16.90
CA TRP A 220 -10.06 -4.81 17.56
C TRP A 220 -9.93 -5.47 18.93
N ASP A 221 -9.17 -6.55 19.03
CA ASP A 221 -8.94 -7.33 20.25
C ASP A 221 -7.79 -6.80 21.13
N LEU A 222 -7.03 -5.82 20.66
CA LEU A 222 -5.84 -5.39 21.36
C LEU A 222 -6.10 -4.15 22.22
N ARG A 223 -5.80 -4.24 23.52
CA ARG A 223 -5.83 -3.10 24.44
C ARG A 223 -4.72 -2.10 24.11
N ILE A 224 -4.97 -1.21 23.16
CA ILE A 224 -4.01 -0.19 22.72
C ILE A 224 -4.23 1.15 23.44
N SER A 225 -3.14 1.91 23.61
CA SER A 225 -3.18 3.24 24.18
C SER A 225 -4.05 4.21 23.35
N LYS A 226 -4.65 5.23 23.99
CA LYS A 226 -5.47 6.25 23.31
C LYS A 226 -4.74 6.88 22.10
N ARG A 227 -3.44 7.15 22.23
CA ARG A 227 -2.60 7.71 21.15
C ARG A 227 -2.45 6.75 19.96
N ALA A 228 -2.38 5.45 20.21
CA ALA A 228 -2.32 4.45 19.14
C ALA A 228 -3.67 4.31 18.41
N LYS A 229 -4.79 4.42 19.14
CA LYS A 229 -6.14 4.45 18.55
C LYS A 229 -6.33 5.62 17.59
N VAL A 230 -5.91 6.83 17.99
CA VAL A 230 -6.00 8.02 17.13
C VAL A 230 -5.19 7.84 15.85
N ALA A 231 -3.92 7.39 15.98
CA ALA A 231 -3.10 7.14 14.79
C ALA A 231 -3.69 6.09 13.84
N LEU A 232 -4.29 5.04 14.38
CA LEU A 232 -5.00 4.03 13.60
C LEU A 232 -6.23 4.62 12.92
N GLY A 233 -7.00 5.45 13.64
CA GLY A 233 -8.16 6.15 13.09
C GLY A 233 -7.79 7.06 11.92
N VAL A 234 -6.68 7.79 12.00
CA VAL A 234 -6.17 8.62 10.88
C VAL A 234 -5.84 7.75 9.66
N VAL A 235 -5.09 6.66 9.85
CA VAL A 235 -4.75 5.75 8.74
C VAL A 235 -6.00 5.15 8.11
N PHE A 236 -6.97 4.76 8.93
CA PHE A 236 -8.24 4.23 8.47
C PHE A 236 -9.05 5.26 7.66
N SER A 237 -9.15 6.50 8.16
CA SER A 237 -9.85 7.58 7.46
C SER A 237 -9.21 7.90 6.10
N LEU A 238 -7.87 7.90 6.03
CA LEU A 238 -7.15 8.07 4.77
C LEU A 238 -7.37 6.88 3.83
N GLY A 239 -7.40 5.65 4.35
CA GLY A 239 -7.72 4.46 3.58
C GLY A 239 -9.15 4.47 3.02
N LEU A 240 -10.14 4.94 3.79
CA LEU A 240 -11.50 5.15 3.28
C LEU A 240 -11.56 6.23 2.21
N PHE A 241 -10.79 7.30 2.36
CA PHE A 241 -10.69 8.34 1.35
C PHE A 241 -10.12 7.80 0.03
N THR A 242 -9.06 6.96 0.07
CA THR A 242 -8.54 6.32 -1.15
C THR A 242 -9.57 5.38 -1.79
N CYS A 243 -10.33 4.60 -1.00
CA CYS A 243 -11.43 3.80 -1.49
C CYS A 243 -12.49 4.64 -2.20
N ALA A 244 -12.89 5.77 -1.62
CA ALA A 244 -13.86 6.67 -2.23
C ALA A 244 -13.35 7.24 -3.56
N CYS A 245 -12.07 7.63 -3.64
CA CYS A 245 -11.44 8.07 -4.89
C CYS A 245 -11.44 6.96 -5.95
N GLY A 246 -11.14 5.71 -5.59
CA GLY A 246 -11.17 4.56 -6.49
C GLY A 246 -12.57 4.25 -7.03
N ILE A 247 -13.60 4.35 -6.18
CA ILE A 247 -15.00 4.18 -6.58
C ILE A 247 -15.42 5.29 -7.54
N LEU A 248 -15.13 6.55 -7.19
CA LEU A 248 -15.43 7.69 -8.06
C LEU A 248 -14.69 7.59 -9.40
N ARG A 249 -13.45 7.18 -9.42
CA ARG A 249 -12.69 6.93 -10.64
C ARG A 249 -13.38 5.87 -11.51
N THR A 250 -13.81 4.77 -10.91
CA THR A 250 -14.53 3.71 -11.63
C THR A 250 -15.86 4.21 -12.20
N PHE A 251 -16.56 5.06 -11.47
CA PHE A 251 -17.77 5.73 -11.97
C PHE A 251 -17.48 6.65 -13.17
N TYR A 252 -16.39 7.44 -13.14
CA TYR A 252 -15.99 8.26 -14.29
C TYR A 252 -15.57 7.40 -15.49
N LEU A 253 -14.88 6.27 -15.27
CA LEU A 253 -14.57 5.31 -16.34
C LEU A 253 -15.84 4.75 -16.98
N TYR A 254 -16.85 4.37 -16.17
CA TYR A 254 -18.15 3.96 -16.69
C TYR A 254 -18.79 5.06 -17.53
N ARG A 255 -18.75 6.30 -17.07
CA ARG A 255 -19.29 7.45 -17.79
C ARG A 255 -18.58 7.68 -19.12
N ILE A 256 -17.25 7.60 -19.16
CA ILE A 256 -16.41 7.77 -20.35
C ILE A 256 -16.76 6.72 -21.42
N PHE A 257 -16.93 5.48 -21.02
CA PHE A 257 -17.15 4.41 -21.99
C PHE A 257 -18.62 4.26 -22.43
N PHE A 258 -19.59 4.55 -21.54
CA PHE A 258 -20.99 4.18 -21.78
C PHE A 258 -21.96 5.34 -21.82
N GLN A 259 -21.58 6.56 -21.45
CA GLN A 259 -22.52 7.67 -21.31
C GLN A 259 -22.17 8.93 -22.11
N THR A 260 -20.91 9.08 -22.58
CA THR A 260 -20.50 10.33 -23.22
C THR A 260 -19.68 10.10 -24.47
N TYR A 261 -19.83 10.97 -25.45
CA TYR A 261 -18.93 11.07 -26.59
C TYR A 261 -17.71 11.93 -26.29
N ASP A 262 -17.81 12.82 -25.28
CA ASP A 262 -16.72 13.69 -24.86
C ASP A 262 -15.80 12.98 -23.88
N THR A 263 -15.01 12.09 -24.43
CA THR A 263 -14.13 11.20 -23.66
C THR A 263 -12.96 11.94 -23.03
N THR A 264 -12.35 12.89 -23.74
CA THR A 264 -11.15 13.60 -23.25
C THR A 264 -11.45 14.56 -22.12
N TRP A 265 -12.51 15.36 -22.23
CA TRP A 265 -12.94 16.26 -21.17
C TRP A 265 -13.33 15.53 -19.90
N THR A 266 -14.07 14.42 -20.04
CA THR A 266 -14.49 13.60 -18.91
C THR A 266 -13.32 12.84 -18.28
N SER A 267 -12.32 12.41 -19.08
CA SER A 267 -11.14 11.67 -18.60
C SER A 267 -10.25 12.50 -17.66
N ARG A 268 -10.31 13.83 -17.71
CA ARG A 268 -9.58 14.70 -16.77
C ARG A 268 -9.87 14.35 -15.31
N TRP A 269 -11.14 14.13 -14.97
CA TRP A 269 -11.55 13.75 -13.63
C TRP A 269 -11.06 12.34 -13.26
N ALA A 270 -11.10 11.41 -14.22
CA ALA A 270 -10.55 10.08 -14.01
C ALA A 270 -9.03 10.12 -13.75
N PHE A 271 -8.26 10.91 -14.50
CA PHE A 271 -6.82 11.10 -14.28
C PHE A 271 -6.52 11.77 -12.94
N ALA A 272 -7.27 12.81 -12.58
CA ALA A 272 -7.12 13.49 -11.29
C ALA A 272 -7.32 12.49 -10.13
N LEU A 273 -8.40 11.71 -10.17
CA LEU A 273 -8.71 10.71 -9.16
C LEU A 273 -7.68 9.59 -9.12
N THR A 274 -7.18 9.13 -10.27
CA THR A 274 -6.11 8.13 -10.39
C THR A 274 -4.86 8.59 -9.65
N LEU A 275 -4.48 9.84 -9.83
CA LEU A 275 -3.27 10.40 -9.23
C LEU A 275 -3.46 10.66 -7.73
N VAL A 276 -4.62 11.18 -7.32
CA VAL A 276 -4.96 11.38 -5.91
C VAL A 276 -4.98 10.03 -5.17
N GLU A 277 -5.64 9.01 -5.72
CA GLU A 277 -5.70 7.66 -5.16
C GLU A 277 -4.29 7.08 -4.93
N SER A 278 -3.44 7.11 -5.96
CA SER A 278 -2.08 6.58 -5.90
C SER A 278 -1.20 7.35 -4.90
N SER A 279 -1.25 8.68 -4.93
CA SER A 279 -0.49 9.55 -4.01
C SER A 279 -0.93 9.37 -2.56
N MET A 280 -2.24 9.32 -2.31
CA MET A 280 -2.79 9.10 -0.96
C MET A 280 -2.44 7.71 -0.43
N GLY A 281 -2.36 6.70 -1.30
CA GLY A 281 -1.86 5.37 -0.94
C GLY A 281 -0.43 5.42 -0.40
N LEU A 282 0.49 6.12 -1.08
CA LEU A 282 1.87 6.33 -0.64
C LEU A 282 1.95 7.09 0.69
N ILE A 283 1.15 8.15 0.85
CA ILE A 283 1.05 8.91 2.10
C ILE A 283 0.56 8.02 3.23
N CYS A 284 -0.54 7.28 3.01
CA CYS A 284 -1.12 6.36 3.98
C CYS A 284 -0.11 5.27 4.41
N ALA A 285 0.64 4.71 3.47
CA ALA A 285 1.72 3.76 3.75
C ALA A 285 2.82 4.34 4.64
N SER A 286 3.12 5.64 4.49
CA SER A 286 4.24 6.31 5.17
C SER A 286 3.90 6.74 6.60
N ILE A 287 2.64 7.11 6.89
CA ILE A 287 2.21 7.64 8.19
C ILE A 287 2.52 6.71 9.39
N PRO A 288 2.22 5.39 9.35
CA PRO A 288 2.50 4.52 10.49
C PRO A 288 3.98 4.45 10.85
N ALA A 289 4.85 4.55 9.86
CA ALA A 289 6.30 4.55 10.05
C ALA A 289 6.80 5.85 10.69
N LEU A 290 6.23 6.99 10.29
CA LEU A 290 6.61 8.33 10.76
C LEU A 290 6.12 8.67 12.17
N LYS A 291 5.15 7.92 12.71
CA LYS A 291 4.50 8.21 14.01
C LYS A 291 5.49 8.54 15.15
N SER A 292 6.61 7.84 15.24
CA SER A 292 7.55 8.08 16.35
C SER A 292 8.48 9.25 16.10
N SER A 293 8.81 9.56 14.84
CA SER A 293 9.60 10.73 14.47
C SER A 293 8.78 12.02 14.56
N LEU A 294 7.52 11.99 14.11
CA LEU A 294 6.61 13.11 14.29
C LEU A 294 6.46 13.52 15.77
N HIS A 295 6.36 12.53 16.67
CA HIS A 295 6.30 12.84 18.11
C HIS A 295 7.58 13.51 18.63
N ARG A 296 8.75 13.10 18.14
CA ARG A 296 10.04 13.71 18.51
C ARG A 296 10.18 15.12 17.95
N SER A 297 9.86 15.30 16.67
CA SER A 297 9.94 16.61 16.01
C SER A 297 8.91 17.60 16.58
N PHE A 298 7.70 17.14 16.87
CA PHE A 298 6.65 18.00 17.45
C PHE A 298 7.00 18.43 18.88
N THR A 299 7.57 17.54 19.68
CA THR A 299 8.06 17.91 21.03
C THR A 299 9.26 18.84 20.95
N ALA A 300 10.17 18.66 19.99
CA ALA A 300 11.29 19.57 19.76
C ALA A 300 10.81 20.95 19.27
N PHE A 301 9.84 21.00 18.36
CA PHE A 301 9.27 22.25 17.87
C PHE A 301 8.52 23.02 18.96
N ILE A 302 7.69 22.36 19.77
CA ILE A 302 7.01 23.00 20.90
C ILE A 302 8.03 23.48 21.94
N SER A 303 9.11 22.73 22.20
CA SER A 303 10.16 23.17 23.12
C SER A 303 10.97 24.34 22.59
N SER A 304 11.17 24.47 21.28
CA SER A 304 11.85 25.61 20.66
C SER A 304 10.99 26.87 20.66
N THR A 305 9.68 26.75 20.46
CA THR A 305 8.73 27.88 20.52
C THR A 305 8.51 28.36 21.95
N THR A 306 8.65 27.50 22.96
CA THR A 306 8.53 27.85 24.38
C THR A 306 9.84 28.39 24.96
N ALA A 307 10.99 28.21 24.30
CA ALA A 307 12.28 28.72 24.73
C ALA A 307 12.43 30.25 24.57
N GLY A 308 11.51 30.91 23.89
CA GLY A 308 11.47 32.38 23.72
C GLY A 308 10.88 33.15 24.89
N SER A 309 10.24 32.50 25.85
CA SER A 309 9.71 33.13 27.05
C SER A 309 10.56 32.72 28.26
N LYS A 310 11.47 33.57 28.66
CA LYS A 310 12.18 33.45 29.95
C LYS A 310 11.20 33.57 31.11
N SER A 311 10.49 32.49 31.40
CA SER A 311 9.73 32.36 32.64
C SER A 311 10.68 31.95 33.76
N LYS A 312 10.80 32.85 34.78
CA LYS A 312 11.50 32.64 36.03
C LYS A 312 11.13 31.25 36.58
N ARG A 313 12.13 30.41 36.70
CA ARG A 313 12.08 29.10 37.30
C ARG A 313 11.72 29.21 38.78
N TRP A 314 10.42 29.08 39.08
CA TRP A 314 9.95 28.91 40.44
C TRP A 314 10.38 27.50 40.89
N LYS A 315 11.39 27.47 41.78
CA LYS A 315 11.85 26.24 42.43
C LYS A 315 10.79 25.81 43.41
N ASN A 316 9.92 24.90 43.04
CA ASN A 316 9.08 24.18 43.98
C ASN A 316 9.92 23.04 44.60
N PRO A 317 10.15 23.07 45.94
CA PRO A 317 10.97 22.07 46.63
C PRO A 317 10.28 20.71 46.82
N PHE A 318 9.04 20.55 46.40
CA PHE A 318 8.23 19.36 46.68
C PHE A 318 8.42 18.17 45.68
N PHE A 319 9.22 18.28 44.63
CA PHE A 319 9.41 17.22 43.67
C PHE A 319 10.79 16.54 43.70
N ARG A 320 11.48 16.59 44.87
CA ARG A 320 12.80 15.93 45.03
C ARG A 320 12.75 14.53 45.67
N SER A 321 11.57 13.94 45.80
CA SER A 321 11.46 12.61 46.48
C SER A 321 10.90 11.49 45.66
N TYR A 322 10.99 11.54 44.32
CA TYR A 322 10.51 10.39 43.50
C TYR A 322 11.48 9.98 42.38
N ARG A 323 12.79 10.10 42.65
CA ARG A 323 13.81 9.68 41.67
C ARG A 323 14.94 8.85 42.29
N SER A 324 14.63 8.02 43.26
CA SER A 324 15.61 7.08 43.81
C SER A 324 14.94 5.78 44.28
N SER A 325 14.29 5.07 43.40
CA SER A 325 13.88 3.70 43.68
C SER A 325 13.74 2.91 42.37
N GLN A 326 14.77 2.92 41.56
CA GLN A 326 15.04 1.86 40.59
C GLN A 326 16.57 1.73 40.47
N ALA A 327 17.19 1.31 41.56
CA ALA A 327 18.54 0.77 41.55
C ALA A 327 18.44 -0.69 41.97
N TYR A 328 18.66 -1.56 41.06
CA TYR A 328 19.30 -2.86 41.15
C TYR A 328 19.09 -3.66 42.45
N VAL A 329 18.27 -4.66 42.37
CA VAL A 329 18.44 -5.87 43.19
C VAL A 329 19.62 -6.65 42.64
N ASN A 330 20.81 -6.35 43.10
CA ASN A 330 21.96 -7.22 43.00
C ASN A 330 22.04 -8.01 44.27
N TRP A 331 21.79 -9.30 44.19
CA TRP A 331 22.10 -10.26 45.21
C TRP A 331 23.62 -10.49 45.20
N SER A 332 24.32 -10.02 46.20
CA SER A 332 25.56 -10.60 46.65
C SER A 332 25.62 -10.51 48.17
N SER A 333 25.57 -11.69 48.73
CA SER A 333 25.99 -12.00 50.11
C SER A 333 27.43 -11.56 50.31
N SER A 334 27.68 -10.80 51.34
CA SER A 334 28.79 -10.98 52.31
C SER A 334 28.99 -9.77 53.19
N ASP A 335 29.15 -10.10 54.43
CA ASP A 335 29.90 -9.45 55.50
C ASP A 335 29.15 -8.54 56.45
N ALA A 336 28.77 -9.24 57.50
CA ALA A 336 28.66 -8.74 58.85
C ALA A 336 30.04 -8.32 59.41
N SER A 337 30.13 -7.25 60.09
CA SER A 337 30.74 -7.25 61.43
C SER A 337 30.93 -5.83 62.00
N ARG A 338 30.61 -5.78 63.23
CA ARG A 338 31.10 -4.95 64.35
C ARG A 338 30.11 -3.96 64.90
N ARG A 339 29.72 -4.12 66.11
CA ARG A 339 30.14 -4.02 67.53
C ARG A 339 28.83 -3.86 68.31
N THR A 340 28.68 -4.36 69.53
CA THR A 340 29.45 -4.33 70.76
C THR A 340 28.81 -5.26 71.82
N GLU A 341 29.68 -5.93 72.56
CA GLU A 341 29.75 -6.11 74.05
C GLU A 341 28.71 -6.99 74.73
N GLY A 342 29.26 -8.00 75.47
CA GLY A 342 28.73 -8.61 76.66
C GLY A 342 28.82 -10.14 76.65
N GLY A 343 29.96 -10.72 77.11
CA GLY A 343 30.08 -12.16 77.32
C GLY A 343 29.45 -12.58 78.65
N PRO A 344 29.74 -13.75 79.27
CA PRO A 344 30.50 -14.91 78.80
C PRO A 344 29.81 -16.26 79.12
N THR A 345 30.54 -17.32 78.80
CA THR A 345 30.56 -18.69 79.35
C THR A 345 30.21 -19.82 78.36
N THR A 346 31.21 -20.60 78.24
CA THR A 346 31.49 -21.92 77.60
C THR A 346 30.65 -23.07 78.19
N PRO A 347 30.82 -24.31 77.78
CA PRO A 347 31.39 -24.95 76.57
C PRO A 347 30.65 -26.25 76.10
N HIS A 348 31.24 -26.92 75.19
CA HIS A 348 31.27 -28.36 74.92
C HIS A 348 30.51 -28.94 73.70
N ASN A 349 31.35 -29.49 72.92
CA ASN A 349 31.49 -30.81 72.30
C ASN A 349 30.83 -31.11 70.94
N THR A 350 31.74 -31.22 70.03
CA THR A 350 32.19 -32.40 69.27
C THR A 350 31.16 -33.20 68.47
N TYR A 351 31.54 -33.40 67.31
CA TYR A 351 31.68 -34.58 66.45
C TYR A 351 31.18 -34.38 65.03
N ASN A 352 32.12 -34.27 64.14
CA ASN A 352 32.57 -35.23 63.14
C ASN A 352 31.54 -35.78 62.11
N SER A 353 31.84 -35.50 60.94
CA SER A 353 32.36 -36.36 59.86
C SER A 353 31.45 -36.65 58.71
N ARG A 354 32.10 -36.50 57.58
CA ARG A 354 32.17 -37.37 56.39
C ARG A 354 30.97 -37.42 55.45
N SER A 355 31.22 -36.89 54.31
CA SER A 355 31.67 -37.51 53.04
C SER A 355 30.68 -38.41 52.37
N SER A 356 30.57 -38.16 51.14
CA SER A 356 30.63 -39.00 49.93
C SER A 356 29.46 -38.67 49.00
N ARG A 357 29.78 -38.14 47.81
CA ARG A 357 30.12 -38.84 46.58
C ARG A 357 29.11 -39.91 46.20
N PHE A 358 28.63 -39.76 45.02
CA PHE A 358 28.43 -40.69 43.89
C PHE A 358 27.17 -40.32 43.12
N SER A 359 27.27 -39.89 41.88
CA SER A 359 27.67 -40.59 40.67
C SER A 359 26.54 -41.40 40.04
N GLN A 360 26.24 -40.96 38.84
CA GLN A 360 25.90 -41.78 37.67
C GLN A 360 24.69 -42.73 37.80
N SER A 361 23.89 -42.96 36.84
CA SER A 361 24.13 -43.22 35.42
C SER A 361 22.81 -43.62 34.74
N HIS A 362 22.74 -43.33 33.49
CA HIS A 362 22.34 -44.22 32.41
C HIS A 362 21.06 -45.05 32.46
N ARG A 363 20.23 -44.95 31.50
CA ARG A 363 20.03 -45.82 30.31
C ARG A 363 18.69 -45.51 29.67
N LYS A 364 18.69 -45.15 28.39
CA LYS A 364 18.65 -46.05 27.22
C LYS A 364 17.48 -47.03 27.27
N SER A 365 16.53 -46.89 26.36
CA SER A 365 16.57 -47.66 25.13
C SER A 365 15.27 -47.51 24.34
N ALA A 366 15.49 -47.41 23.06
CA ALA A 366 14.53 -47.48 21.97
C ALA A 366 14.23 -48.97 21.64
N PRO A 367 13.67 -49.18 20.47
CA PRO A 367 12.39 -49.80 20.16
C PRO A 367 12.61 -51.31 19.83
N PRO A 368 11.92 -52.06 19.05
CA PRO A 368 11.11 -51.93 17.87
C PRO A 368 9.99 -52.98 17.62
N LYS A 369 9.57 -53.07 16.36
CA LYS A 369 9.02 -54.14 15.51
C LYS A 369 7.54 -54.02 15.24
N SER A 370 7.14 -53.92 14.04
CA SER A 370 7.27 -54.57 12.75
C SER A 370 6.18 -55.60 12.46
N LEU A 371 5.72 -55.45 11.23
CA LEU A 371 5.14 -56.50 10.37
C LEU A 371 3.76 -57.02 10.75
N SER A 372 2.86 -57.21 9.92
CA SER A 372 2.82 -57.66 8.52
C SER A 372 1.36 -57.69 8.07
N GLU A 373 1.19 -57.38 6.81
CA GLU A 373 0.52 -58.23 5.82
C GLU A 373 -0.96 -58.45 6.02
N LEU A 374 -1.73 -58.27 5.10
CA LEU A 374 -2.06 -58.89 3.82
C LEU A 374 -3.41 -58.30 3.32
N GLU A 375 -3.34 -57.88 2.17
CA GLU A 375 -3.91 -58.40 0.92
C GLU A 375 -5.33 -57.99 0.56
N LEU A 376 -5.37 -57.62 -0.67
CA LEU A 376 -6.25 -57.96 -1.80
C LEU A 376 -7.48 -57.10 -2.08
N SER A 377 -7.32 -56.30 -3.09
CA SER A 377 -8.10 -56.04 -4.30
C SER A 377 -9.18 -57.12 -4.67
N PRO A 378 -10.07 -56.96 -5.67
CA PRO A 378 -10.37 -55.84 -6.60
C PRO A 378 -11.89 -55.75 -7.00
N THR A 379 -12.08 -55.07 -8.12
CA THR A 379 -13.22 -55.07 -9.10
C THR A 379 -14.16 -53.88 -8.96
N ALA A 380 -14.16 -53.01 -9.89
CA ALA A 380 -14.54 -52.98 -11.31
C ALA A 380 -16.01 -52.69 -11.55
N LYS A 381 -16.20 -51.75 -12.39
CA LYS A 381 -17.16 -51.56 -13.52
C LYS A 381 -17.99 -50.29 -13.43
N HIS A 382 -17.70 -49.41 -14.42
CA HIS A 382 -18.51 -49.16 -15.63
C HIS A 382 -19.88 -48.51 -15.40
N GLN A 383 -20.07 -47.38 -15.95
CA GLN A 383 -20.79 -46.92 -17.16
C GLN A 383 -21.03 -45.42 -17.04
N SER A 384 -20.45 -44.54 -17.89
CA SER A 384 -20.93 -44.12 -19.21
C SER A 384 -22.39 -43.72 -19.30
N LEU A 385 -22.53 -42.51 -19.79
CA LEU A 385 -23.43 -41.94 -20.82
C LEU A 385 -24.07 -40.64 -20.36
N GLU A 386 -23.71 -39.60 -21.09
CA GLU A 386 -24.57 -38.80 -22.00
C GLU A 386 -25.73 -38.04 -21.31
N VAL A 387 -25.69 -36.76 -21.36
CA VAL A 387 -26.20 -35.80 -22.35
C VAL A 387 -25.47 -34.46 -22.15
#